data_9b8217d18f007d7c56c54daaef39aa42
#
_entry.id   9b8217d18f007d7c56c54daaef39aa42
#
_cell.length_a   1.000
_cell.length_b   1.000
_cell.length_c   1.000
_cell.angle_alpha   90.00
_cell.angle_beta   90.00
_cell.angle_gamma   90.00
#
_symmetry.space_group_name_H-M   'P 1'
#
loop_
_entity.id
_entity.type
_entity.pdbx_description
1 polymer ?
#
loop_
_entity_poly.entity_id
_entity_poly.type
_entity_poly.pdbx_seq_one_letter_code
_entity_poly.pdbx_strand_id
1 'polypeptide(L)'
;MRTLLPPPAQQLFQTMSRGDQRHSLDVYSALVERGCTDQDMLRAALLHDVGKGDKRVPFVMRPTVVILKQWTPSLLYRLAGENAQVAVPRWRRPFRDAWHHAERGGLLATDAGLSPRVAELIRTHHDPTGPAAELHAVDEEH
;
A
#
# COMPACT_ATOMS: atom_id res chain seq x y z
N MET A 1 10.47 -15.57 2.11
CA MET A 1 9.38 -14.80 2.74
C MET A 1 9.22 -15.12 4.23
N ARG A 2 9.15 -16.39 4.64
CA ARG A 2 8.98 -16.75 6.08
C ARG A 2 10.07 -16.21 7.02
N THR A 3 11.28 -16.04 6.51
CA THR A 3 12.41 -15.51 7.28
C THR A 3 12.47 -13.98 7.29
N LEU A 4 11.82 -13.31 6.34
CA LEU A 4 11.85 -11.86 6.21
C LEU A 4 10.84 -11.17 7.12
N LEU A 5 9.64 -11.75 7.26
CA LEU A 5 8.58 -11.19 8.10
C LEU A 5 8.50 -11.94 9.43
N PRO A 6 8.47 -11.22 10.57
CA PRO A 6 8.19 -11.83 11.87
C PRO A 6 6.76 -12.39 11.92
N PRO A 7 6.44 -13.34 12.84
CA PRO A 7 5.14 -14.00 12.85
C PRO A 7 3.91 -13.08 12.82
N PRO A 8 3.84 -11.96 13.57
CA PRO A 8 2.70 -11.05 13.48
C PRO A 8 2.56 -10.40 12.08
N ALA A 9 3.67 -10.07 11.43
CA ALA A 9 3.66 -9.50 10.09
C ALA A 9 3.28 -10.54 9.03
N GLN A 10 3.63 -11.83 9.23
CA GLN A 10 3.16 -12.91 8.37
C GLN A 10 1.63 -13.08 8.46
N GLN A 11 1.07 -13.01 9.66
CA GLN A 11 -0.38 -13.03 9.85
C GLN A 11 -1.04 -11.84 9.15
N LEU A 12 -0.45 -10.67 9.28
CA LEU A 12 -0.93 -9.46 8.62
C LEU A 12 -0.94 -9.62 7.09
N PHE A 13 0.11 -10.16 6.49
CA PHE A 13 0.16 -10.48 5.06
C PHE A 13 -0.96 -11.45 4.66
N GLN A 14 -1.27 -12.45 5.49
CA GLN A 14 -2.33 -13.42 5.22
C GLN A 14 -3.74 -12.81 5.25
N THR A 15 -3.93 -11.64 5.88
CA THR A 15 -5.23 -10.93 5.85
C THR A 15 -5.51 -10.27 4.53
N MET A 16 -4.51 -10.08 3.69
CA MET A 16 -4.65 -9.48 2.36
C MET A 16 -5.41 -10.42 1.42
N SER A 17 -6.07 -9.84 0.42
CA SER A 17 -6.68 -10.64 -0.63
C SER A 17 -5.62 -11.45 -1.40
N ARG A 18 -6.01 -12.56 -2.02
CA ARG A 18 -5.08 -13.36 -2.84
C ARG A 18 -4.45 -12.54 -3.97
N GLY A 19 -5.22 -11.62 -4.56
CA GLY A 19 -4.73 -10.73 -5.60
C GLY A 19 -3.66 -9.77 -5.07
N ASP A 20 -3.91 -9.16 -3.92
CA ASP A 20 -2.93 -8.23 -3.30
C ASP A 20 -1.69 -8.99 -2.82
N GLN A 21 -1.84 -10.19 -2.26
CA GLN A 21 -0.70 -11.04 -1.89
C GLN A 21 0.16 -11.36 -3.12
N ARG A 22 -0.47 -11.72 -4.24
CA ARG A 22 0.25 -12.03 -5.49
C ARG A 22 0.97 -10.79 -6.00
N HIS A 23 0.29 -9.66 -6.08
CA HIS A 23 0.88 -8.39 -6.50
C HIS A 23 2.07 -8.02 -5.61
N SER A 24 1.93 -8.08 -4.29
CA SER A 24 3.02 -7.78 -3.36
C SER A 24 4.23 -8.71 -3.54
N LEU A 25 4.00 -9.99 -3.87
CA LEU A 25 5.07 -10.93 -4.17
C LEU A 25 5.77 -10.60 -5.50
N ASP A 26 5.02 -10.16 -6.51
CA ASP A 26 5.58 -9.76 -7.79
C ASP A 26 6.46 -8.51 -7.63
N VAL A 27 6.00 -7.50 -6.88
CA VAL A 27 6.78 -6.30 -6.52
C VAL A 27 8.04 -6.66 -5.73
N TYR A 28 7.91 -7.53 -4.73
CA TYR A 28 9.06 -8.04 -3.96
C TYR A 28 10.09 -8.71 -4.85
N SER A 29 9.65 -9.60 -5.73
CA SER A 29 10.54 -10.33 -6.64
C SER A 29 11.27 -9.40 -7.60
N ALA A 30 10.56 -8.41 -8.15
CA ALA A 30 11.14 -7.41 -9.03
C ALA A 30 12.21 -6.55 -8.33
N LEU A 31 11.99 -6.16 -7.06
CA LEU A 31 13.01 -5.48 -6.28
C LEU A 31 14.26 -6.33 -6.07
N VAL A 32 14.09 -7.61 -5.75
CA VAL A 32 15.20 -8.55 -5.60
C VAL A 32 15.97 -8.71 -6.93
N GLU A 33 15.27 -8.84 -8.05
CA GLU A 33 15.88 -8.93 -9.37
C GLU A 33 16.68 -7.67 -9.75
N ARG A 34 16.26 -6.50 -9.26
CA ARG A 34 16.99 -5.22 -9.42
C ARG A 34 18.19 -5.10 -8.47
N GLY A 35 18.44 -6.09 -7.64
CA GLY A 35 19.56 -6.11 -6.70
C GLY A 35 19.28 -5.42 -5.36
N CYS A 36 18.02 -5.15 -5.03
CA CYS A 36 17.67 -4.59 -3.73
C CYS A 36 17.99 -5.58 -2.60
N THR A 37 18.85 -5.17 -1.70
CA THR A 37 19.25 -5.93 -0.50
C THR A 37 18.71 -5.32 0.80
N ASP A 38 18.03 -4.20 0.71
CA ASP A 38 17.44 -3.50 1.84
C ASP A 38 16.23 -4.29 2.38
N GLN A 39 16.41 -4.93 3.52
CA GLN A 39 15.37 -5.77 4.13
C GLN A 39 14.11 -4.97 4.49
N ASP A 40 14.25 -3.72 4.92
CA ASP A 40 13.09 -2.88 5.25
C ASP A 40 12.29 -2.52 3.98
N MET A 41 12.97 -2.24 2.88
CA MET A 41 12.32 -2.03 1.58
C MET A 41 11.58 -3.28 1.12
N LEU A 42 12.18 -4.45 1.24
CA LEU A 42 11.58 -5.72 0.88
C LEU A 42 10.37 -6.08 1.78
N ARG A 43 10.44 -5.78 3.07
CA ARG A 43 9.31 -5.92 4.00
C ARG A 43 8.16 -4.97 3.63
N ALA A 44 8.51 -3.72 3.33
CA ALA A 44 7.52 -2.75 2.87
C ALA A 44 6.86 -3.21 1.57
N ALA A 45 7.60 -3.75 0.62
CA ALA A 45 7.05 -4.30 -0.62
C ALA A 45 5.98 -5.37 -0.39
N LEU A 46 6.21 -6.26 0.59
CA LEU A 46 5.24 -7.30 0.93
C LEU A 46 3.97 -6.78 1.60
N LEU A 47 4.03 -5.62 2.24
CA LEU A 47 2.95 -5.10 3.08
C LEU A 47 2.39 -3.73 2.64
N HIS A 48 2.90 -3.16 1.54
CA HIS A 48 2.49 -1.79 1.13
C HIS A 48 0.98 -1.66 0.92
N ASP A 49 0.33 -2.71 0.48
CA ASP A 49 -1.10 -2.74 0.19
C ASP A 49 -1.97 -3.29 1.33
N VAL A 50 -1.39 -3.65 2.47
CA VAL A 50 -2.14 -4.27 3.58
C VAL A 50 -3.25 -3.37 4.13
N GLY A 51 -3.11 -2.07 4.01
CA GLY A 51 -4.11 -1.09 4.45
C GLY A 51 -5.39 -1.08 3.62
N LYS A 52 -5.43 -1.74 2.45
CA LYS A 52 -6.64 -1.88 1.63
C LYS A 52 -7.75 -2.65 2.36
N GLY A 53 -7.37 -3.59 3.23
CA GLY A 53 -8.32 -4.44 3.95
C GLY A 53 -9.20 -5.27 3.02
N ASP A 54 -10.32 -5.77 3.56
CA ASP A 54 -11.28 -6.55 2.76
C ASP A 54 -12.17 -5.69 1.86
N LYS A 55 -12.10 -4.37 2.00
CA LYS A 55 -12.93 -3.44 1.23
C LYS A 55 -12.22 -3.07 -0.07
N ARG A 56 -12.43 -3.87 -1.10
CA ARG A 56 -11.89 -3.59 -2.42
C ARG A 56 -12.61 -2.41 -3.07
N VAL A 57 -11.87 -1.61 -3.83
CA VAL A 57 -12.47 -0.67 -4.78
C VAL A 57 -13.33 -1.48 -5.76
N PRO A 58 -14.62 -1.12 -5.98
CA PRO A 58 -15.45 -1.81 -6.94
C PRO A 58 -14.79 -1.88 -8.31
N PHE A 59 -14.94 -3.00 -9.01
CA PHE A 59 -14.28 -3.23 -10.29
C PHE A 59 -14.53 -2.10 -11.31
N VAL A 60 -15.77 -1.60 -11.36
CA VAL A 60 -16.16 -0.51 -12.26
C VAL A 60 -15.48 0.83 -11.94
N MET A 61 -15.00 1.03 -10.72
CA MET A 61 -14.34 2.26 -10.28
C MET A 61 -12.81 2.19 -10.35
N ARG A 62 -12.24 1.02 -10.58
CA ARG A 62 -10.78 0.85 -10.64
C ARG A 62 -10.10 1.74 -11.69
N PRO A 63 -10.57 1.79 -12.96
CA PRO A 63 -10.01 2.69 -13.95
C PRO A 63 -10.11 4.16 -13.55
N THR A 64 -11.25 4.56 -12.96
CA THR A 64 -11.47 5.93 -12.49
C THR A 64 -10.48 6.31 -11.40
N VAL A 65 -10.25 5.45 -10.41
CA VAL A 65 -9.28 5.68 -9.33
C VAL A 65 -7.86 5.80 -9.88
N VAL A 66 -7.46 4.93 -10.81
CA VAL A 66 -6.14 4.98 -11.45
C VAL A 66 -5.95 6.28 -12.23
N ILE A 67 -6.93 6.68 -13.03
CA ILE A 67 -6.89 7.93 -13.81
C ILE A 67 -6.78 9.15 -12.88
N LEU A 68 -7.62 9.24 -11.85
CA LEU A 68 -7.61 10.33 -10.87
C LEU A 68 -6.27 10.41 -10.13
N LYS A 69 -5.69 9.26 -9.79
CA LYS A 69 -4.40 9.19 -9.11
C LYS A 69 -3.25 9.70 -9.97
N GLN A 70 -3.26 9.40 -11.28
CA GLN A 70 -2.21 9.79 -12.22
C GLN A 70 -2.34 11.24 -12.70
N TRP A 71 -3.58 11.70 -12.96
CA TRP A 71 -3.84 12.97 -13.65
C TRP A 71 -4.29 14.08 -12.71
N THR A 72 -5.05 13.74 -11.66
CA THR A 72 -5.61 14.72 -10.71
C THR A 72 -5.52 14.22 -9.26
N PRO A 73 -4.30 14.08 -8.68
CA PRO A 73 -4.15 13.61 -7.29
C PRO A 73 -4.91 14.47 -6.27
N SER A 74 -4.95 15.79 -6.49
CA SER A 74 -5.68 16.72 -5.62
C SER A 74 -7.19 16.47 -5.63
N LEU A 75 -7.77 16.09 -6.78
CA LEU A 75 -9.17 15.73 -6.88
C LEU A 75 -9.46 14.43 -6.13
N LEU A 76 -8.60 13.42 -6.26
CA LEU A 76 -8.71 12.19 -5.51
C LEU A 76 -8.65 12.46 -4.00
N TYR A 77 -7.75 13.31 -3.55
CA TYR A 77 -7.64 13.72 -2.15
C TYR A 77 -8.95 14.38 -1.67
N ARG A 78 -9.52 15.28 -2.45
CA ARG A 78 -10.81 15.94 -2.12
C ARG A 78 -11.95 14.93 -2.05
N LEU A 79 -12.00 13.95 -2.94
CA LEU A 79 -13.01 12.88 -2.94
C LEU A 79 -12.81 11.91 -1.76
N ALA A 80 -11.56 11.66 -1.37
CA ALA A 80 -11.23 10.80 -0.23
C ALA A 80 -11.58 11.43 1.13
N GLY A 81 -11.60 12.79 1.20
CA GLY A 81 -11.76 13.53 2.43
C GLY A 81 -10.44 13.80 3.15
N GLU A 82 -10.43 14.78 4.02
CA GLU A 82 -9.21 15.24 4.71
C GLU A 82 -8.78 14.30 5.84
N ASN A 83 -9.71 13.54 6.39
CA ASN A 83 -9.47 12.66 7.52
C ASN A 83 -10.13 11.30 7.28
N ALA A 84 -9.34 10.24 7.37
CA ALA A 84 -9.82 8.87 7.20
C ALA A 84 -10.88 8.44 8.22
N GLN A 85 -10.95 9.13 9.36
CA GLN A 85 -11.93 8.84 10.41
C GLN A 85 -13.25 9.59 10.24
N VAL A 86 -13.30 10.59 9.35
CA VAL A 86 -14.54 11.32 9.09
C VAL A 86 -15.49 10.43 8.28
N ALA A 87 -16.75 10.39 8.70
CA ALA A 87 -17.79 9.69 7.93
C ALA A 87 -17.97 10.34 6.57
N VAL A 88 -17.89 9.54 5.51
CA VAL A 88 -18.07 9.99 4.13
C VAL A 88 -19.23 9.25 3.49
N PRO A 89 -19.91 9.85 2.47
CA PRO A 89 -20.94 9.16 1.71
C PRO A 89 -20.41 7.82 1.17
N ARG A 90 -21.31 6.82 1.08
CA ARG A 90 -20.94 5.46 0.68
C ARG A 90 -20.24 5.38 -0.68
N TRP A 91 -20.63 6.23 -1.64
CA TRP A 91 -20.03 6.27 -2.98
C TRP A 91 -18.60 6.85 -2.97
N ARG A 92 -18.21 7.63 -1.94
CA ARG A 92 -16.87 8.19 -1.77
C ARG A 92 -15.90 7.25 -1.04
N ARG A 93 -16.40 6.20 -0.37
CA ARG A 93 -15.55 5.28 0.40
C ARG A 93 -14.44 4.62 -0.42
N PRO A 94 -14.67 4.14 -1.66
CA PRO A 94 -13.59 3.56 -2.46
C PRO A 94 -12.45 4.53 -2.71
N PHE A 95 -12.75 5.81 -2.97
CA PHE A 95 -11.73 6.85 -3.17
C PHE A 95 -10.94 7.12 -1.89
N ARG A 96 -11.63 7.22 -0.76
CA ARG A 96 -10.99 7.39 0.55
C ARG A 96 -10.08 6.19 0.87
N ASP A 97 -10.55 4.97 0.68
CA ASP A 97 -9.79 3.77 0.99
C ASP A 97 -8.55 3.67 0.10
N ALA A 98 -8.65 4.05 -1.18
CA ALA A 98 -7.52 4.11 -2.09
C ALA A 98 -6.46 5.14 -1.67
N TRP A 99 -6.89 6.29 -1.13
CA TRP A 99 -5.98 7.35 -0.68
C TRP A 99 -5.34 7.04 0.67
N HIS A 100 -6.12 6.53 1.63
CA HIS A 100 -5.68 6.36 3.02
C HIS A 100 -5.15 4.95 3.35
N HIS A 101 -5.17 4.01 2.40
CA HIS A 101 -4.69 2.65 2.69
C HIS A 101 -3.21 2.62 3.10
N ALA A 102 -2.39 3.52 2.58
CA ALA A 102 -0.98 3.62 2.93
C ALA A 102 -0.78 3.99 4.41
N GLU A 103 -1.56 4.94 4.92
CA GLU A 103 -1.54 5.30 6.35
C GLU A 103 -1.96 4.14 7.25
N ARG A 104 -3.04 3.46 6.89
CA ARG A 104 -3.50 2.27 7.62
C ARG A 104 -2.46 1.15 7.58
N GLY A 105 -1.84 0.94 6.42
CA GLY A 105 -0.77 -0.05 6.26
C GLY A 105 0.42 0.23 7.18
N GLY A 106 0.85 1.48 7.29
CA GLY A 106 1.91 1.89 8.19
C GLY A 106 1.58 1.64 9.66
N LEU A 107 0.35 1.94 10.08
CA LEU A 107 -0.12 1.66 11.44
C LEU A 107 -0.16 0.15 11.74
N LEU A 108 -0.71 -0.63 10.82
CA LEU A 108 -0.77 -2.08 10.95
C LEU A 108 0.63 -2.71 11.03
N ALA A 109 1.59 -2.23 10.25
CA ALA A 109 2.97 -2.68 10.29
C ALA A 109 3.63 -2.35 11.64
N THR A 110 3.38 -1.17 12.18
CA THR A 110 3.86 -0.78 13.52
C THR A 110 3.28 -1.68 14.60
N ASP A 111 1.97 -1.95 14.56
CA ASP A 111 1.31 -2.84 15.51
C ASP A 111 1.81 -4.29 15.40
N ALA A 112 2.25 -4.71 14.22
CA ALA A 112 2.87 -6.01 14.00
C ALA A 112 4.34 -6.08 14.45
N GLY A 113 4.89 -5.02 15.03
CA GLY A 113 6.24 -4.98 15.58
C GLY A 113 7.33 -4.69 14.55
N LEU A 114 6.99 -4.20 13.37
CA LEU A 114 7.96 -3.79 12.35
C LEU A 114 8.57 -2.43 12.70
N SER A 115 9.75 -2.15 12.12
CA SER A 115 10.49 -0.92 12.42
C SER A 115 9.72 0.33 11.95
N PRO A 116 9.97 1.50 12.58
CA PRO A 116 9.41 2.78 12.11
C PRO A 116 9.76 3.07 10.64
N ARG A 117 10.92 2.63 10.17
CA ARG A 117 11.33 2.80 8.78
C ARG A 117 10.44 2.00 7.82
N VAL A 118 10.09 0.76 8.15
CA VAL A 118 9.16 -0.05 7.35
C VAL A 118 7.80 0.66 7.27
N ALA A 119 7.28 1.14 8.39
CA ALA A 119 6.01 1.88 8.44
C ALA A 119 6.07 3.16 7.59
N GLU A 120 7.18 3.88 7.61
CA GLU A 120 7.37 5.07 6.78
C GLU A 120 7.41 4.72 5.29
N LEU A 121 8.13 3.67 4.90
CA LEU A 121 8.18 3.21 3.52
C LEU A 121 6.78 2.81 3.00
N ILE A 122 5.98 2.15 3.82
CA ILE A 122 4.60 1.82 3.48
C ILE A 122 3.76 3.09 3.32
N ARG A 123 3.85 4.03 4.26
CA ARG A 123 3.08 5.29 4.18
C ARG A 123 3.42 6.12 2.95
N THR A 124 4.67 6.10 2.51
CA THR A 124 5.18 6.96 1.44
C THR A 124 5.35 6.25 0.10
N HIS A 125 4.86 5.02 -0.05
CA HIS A 125 5.06 4.25 -1.29
C HIS A 125 4.39 4.85 -2.53
N HIS A 126 3.48 5.79 -2.36
CA HIS A 126 2.88 6.53 -3.48
C HIS A 126 3.67 7.79 -3.88
N ASP A 127 4.68 8.17 -3.12
CA ASP A 127 5.51 9.34 -3.41
C ASP A 127 6.71 8.96 -4.30
N PRO A 128 6.75 9.44 -5.56
CA PRO A 128 7.84 9.09 -6.48
C PRO A 128 9.20 9.70 -6.08
N THR A 129 9.22 10.66 -5.16
CA THR A 129 10.44 11.36 -4.72
C THR A 129 10.79 11.11 -3.26
N GLY A 130 9.97 10.34 -2.54
CA GLY A 130 10.15 10.05 -1.13
C GLY A 130 11.10 8.88 -0.84
N PRO A 131 11.20 8.46 0.43
CA PRO A 131 12.08 7.37 0.84
C PRO A 131 11.77 6.04 0.15
N ALA A 132 10.51 5.82 -0.26
CA ALA A 132 10.06 4.61 -0.95
C ALA A 132 10.02 4.77 -2.48
N ALA A 133 10.78 5.70 -3.06
CA ALA A 133 10.77 5.96 -4.50
C ALA A 133 11.09 4.71 -5.34
N GLU A 134 12.00 3.87 -4.90
CA GLU A 134 12.32 2.61 -5.56
C GLU A 134 11.13 1.64 -5.53
N LEU A 135 10.47 1.51 -4.38
CA LEU A 135 9.26 0.72 -4.23
C LEU A 135 8.14 1.26 -5.13
N HIS A 136 7.94 2.57 -5.13
CA HIS A 136 6.96 3.25 -5.99
C HIS A 136 7.19 2.91 -7.47
N ALA A 137 8.44 3.02 -7.95
CA ALA A 137 8.77 2.76 -9.35
C ALA A 137 8.44 1.31 -9.76
N VAL A 138 8.72 0.34 -8.88
CA VAL A 138 8.43 -1.07 -9.16
C VAL A 138 6.93 -1.37 -9.08
N ASP A 139 6.24 -0.79 -8.10
CA ASP A 139 4.80 -0.94 -7.92
C ASP A 139 4.01 -0.44 -9.14
N GLU A 140 4.43 0.69 -9.73
CA GLU A 140 3.78 1.25 -10.93
C GLU A 140 3.99 0.40 -12.20
N GLU A 141 4.96 -0.51 -12.21
CA GLU A 141 5.24 -1.40 -13.34
C GLU A 141 4.46 -2.72 -13.27
N HIS A 142 3.90 -3.07 -12.12
CA HIS A 142 3.24 -4.34 -11.84
C HIS A 142 1.79 -4.16 -11.39
#